data_c3d0ef1d3c67e9ac45066c1dd8d4458d
#
_entry.id   c3d0ef1d3c67e9ac45066c1dd8d4458d
#
_cell.length_a   1.000
_cell.length_b   1.000
_cell.length_c   1.000
_cell.angle_alpha   90.00
_cell.angle_beta   90.00
_cell.angle_gamma   90.00
#
_symmetry.space_group_name_H-M   'P 1'
#
loop_
_entity.id
_entity.type
_entity.pdbx_description
1 polymer ?
#
loop_
_entity_poly.entity_id
_entity_poly.type
_entity_poly.pdbx_seq_one_letter_code
_entity_poly.pdbx_strand_id
1 'polypeptide(L)'
;MIEPGNSTTSTGTTNTGTASTGTASTGTASTGTASTSATDDPVRTRRAGGHDTSPATALPLTLGVEEEFLLVDARTHRVVPAAQAVLATAGGLPGQMHAEGTRYQVEISTPVAHSAAMLREELAALRRALSRAARAHGCRLLAAPSPVVAVEGPLHLTDDEPRQREQHRRFGALTDTLVSCGRHIHIGTLDVDTAVAVSNRVRPWLPTLIALAANSPFWGGRDTGHSSWRSMAWASWPSAGLPPHFTSTAHFRRSVQTLLGSGAALDTKMVYWDLRPSGNWPTLEIRAPDMSPDIDTAVLQAELARALVATALREIAEQRPEPAVRDDVLRLARWRAAHDGLEGFGLDPYTGAELPAADLAETLLTLVAPELAATGDLDHAAKTLATLLRDGSGAHRQRTAYARRQDLTDVLRHLVDETEDF
;
A
#
# COMPACT_ATOMS: atom_id res chain seq x y z
N MET A 1 19.04 -31.87 -43.03
CA MET A 1 19.14 -33.29 -43.43
C MET A 1 18.62 -34.11 -42.29
N ILE A 2 17.50 -34.78 -42.59
CA ILE A 2 16.97 -36.03 -42.09
C ILE A 2 16.10 -35.98 -40.81
N GLU A 3 14.80 -35.99 -41.07
CA GLU A 3 13.69 -36.65 -40.33
C GLU A 3 13.77 -38.18 -40.36
N PRO A 4 12.72 -38.93 -39.95
CA PRO A 4 11.81 -38.93 -38.80
C PRO A 4 11.56 -40.38 -38.27
N GLY A 5 10.57 -40.53 -37.38
CA GLY A 5 9.84 -41.76 -37.11
C GLY A 5 9.75 -42.06 -35.61
N ASN A 6 8.70 -42.56 -35.00
CA ASN A 6 7.54 -43.27 -35.50
C ASN A 6 6.46 -43.26 -34.40
N SER A 7 5.22 -43.32 -34.82
CA SER A 7 3.97 -43.45 -34.08
C SER A 7 3.82 -44.83 -33.40
N THR A 8 3.15 -44.87 -32.24
CA THR A 8 2.29 -46.03 -31.90
C THR A 8 1.03 -45.58 -31.17
N THR A 9 -0.08 -45.87 -31.78
CA THR A 9 -1.45 -45.86 -31.30
C THR A 9 -1.69 -46.96 -30.28
N SER A 10 -2.51 -46.67 -29.24
CA SER A 10 -3.28 -47.71 -28.51
C SER A 10 -4.56 -47.10 -27.96
N THR A 11 -5.59 -47.50 -28.61
CA THR A 11 -6.97 -47.93 -28.34
C THR A 11 -7.50 -47.77 -26.90
N GLY A 12 -8.72 -47.25 -26.89
CA GLY A 12 -9.60 -46.91 -25.82
C GLY A 12 -10.16 -48.08 -24.98
N THR A 13 -10.78 -47.62 -23.89
CA THR A 13 -11.86 -48.42 -23.28
C THR A 13 -12.84 -47.44 -22.62
N THR A 14 -14.04 -47.49 -23.11
CA THR A 14 -15.25 -46.91 -22.55
C THR A 14 -15.67 -47.67 -21.30
N ASN A 15 -16.04 -46.97 -20.24
CA ASN A 15 -16.83 -47.56 -19.18
C ASN A 15 -17.97 -46.65 -18.78
N THR A 16 -19.16 -47.12 -19.02
CA THR A 16 -20.48 -46.58 -18.64
C THR A 16 -20.78 -46.95 -17.20
N GLY A 17 -21.22 -46.01 -16.39
CA GLY A 17 -21.63 -46.23 -15.00
C GLY A 17 -22.68 -45.24 -14.52
N THR A 18 -23.92 -45.59 -14.75
CA THR A 18 -25.19 -45.43 -14.02
C THR A 18 -25.37 -44.21 -13.07
N ALA A 19 -26.42 -43.45 -13.39
CA ALA A 19 -27.10 -42.47 -12.56
C ALA A 19 -27.79 -43.09 -11.33
N SER A 20 -27.65 -42.44 -10.17
CA SER A 20 -28.48 -42.72 -8.99
C SER A 20 -29.29 -41.48 -8.64
N THR A 21 -30.60 -41.64 -8.72
CA THR A 21 -31.62 -40.70 -8.29
C THR A 21 -31.77 -40.73 -6.77
N GLY A 22 -31.58 -39.59 -6.10
CA GLY A 22 -31.86 -39.41 -4.68
C GLY A 22 -32.99 -38.40 -4.47
N THR A 23 -34.01 -38.85 -3.81
CA THR A 23 -35.31 -38.28 -3.53
C THR A 23 -35.27 -36.99 -2.66
N ALA A 24 -36.13 -36.03 -3.02
CA ALA A 24 -36.43 -34.85 -2.25
C ALA A 24 -37.24 -35.15 -0.97
N SER A 25 -36.87 -34.54 0.13
CA SER A 25 -37.66 -34.52 1.38
C SER A 25 -38.20 -33.10 1.60
N THR A 26 -39.50 -33.01 1.63
CA THR A 26 -40.31 -31.83 1.94
C THR A 26 -40.38 -31.65 3.47
N GLY A 27 -39.92 -30.53 4.00
CA GLY A 27 -40.10 -30.13 5.39
C GLY A 27 -41.12 -28.98 5.47
N THR A 28 -42.17 -29.23 6.25
CA THR A 28 -43.35 -28.40 6.48
C THR A 28 -43.02 -27.12 7.29
N ALA A 29 -43.64 -26.02 6.84
CA ALA A 29 -43.65 -24.71 7.55
C ALA A 29 -44.62 -24.75 8.76
N SER A 30 -44.14 -24.23 9.91
CA SER A 30 -44.97 -23.95 11.09
C SER A 30 -45.23 -22.42 11.16
N THR A 31 -46.49 -22.05 11.09
CA THR A 31 -47.01 -20.69 11.28
C THR A 31 -47.18 -20.42 12.80
N GLY A 32 -46.44 -19.44 13.30
CA GLY A 32 -46.67 -18.87 14.63
C GLY A 32 -47.30 -17.48 14.54
N THR A 33 -48.55 -17.37 14.98
CA THR A 33 -49.29 -16.11 15.13
C THR A 33 -48.81 -15.39 16.40
N ALA A 34 -48.44 -14.11 16.28
CA ALA A 34 -48.26 -13.22 17.42
C ALA A 34 -49.24 -12.03 17.35
N SER A 35 -49.88 -11.82 18.47
CA SER A 35 -50.94 -10.89 18.78
C SER A 35 -50.46 -9.43 18.79
N THR A 36 -51.29 -8.56 18.27
CA THR A 36 -51.22 -7.09 18.30
C THR A 36 -51.69 -6.54 19.64
N SER A 37 -50.98 -5.58 20.22
CA SER A 37 -51.56 -4.57 21.09
C SER A 37 -51.04 -3.20 20.69
N ALA A 38 -51.95 -2.38 20.17
CA ALA A 38 -51.79 -0.97 19.86
C ALA A 38 -51.91 -0.14 21.16
N THR A 39 -51.01 0.82 21.35
CA THR A 39 -51.27 1.99 22.19
C THR A 39 -50.93 3.24 21.40
N ASP A 40 -51.95 4.05 21.14
CA ASP A 40 -51.91 5.39 20.62
C ASP A 40 -51.10 6.34 21.50
N ASP A 41 -50.24 7.16 20.86
CA ASP A 41 -49.74 8.39 21.48
C ASP A 41 -49.61 9.51 20.37
N PRO A 42 -49.94 10.77 20.67
CA PRO A 42 -50.35 11.74 19.68
C PRO A 42 -49.15 12.45 19.02
N VAL A 43 -49.30 12.63 17.72
CA VAL A 43 -48.44 13.41 16.81
C VAL A 43 -48.32 14.87 17.29
N ARG A 44 -47.17 15.25 17.84
CA ARG A 44 -46.72 16.63 18.00
C ARG A 44 -46.06 17.12 16.71
N THR A 45 -46.78 17.89 15.92
CA THR A 45 -46.23 18.69 14.82
C THR A 45 -45.17 19.66 15.35
N ARG A 46 -43.89 19.40 15.14
CA ARG A 46 -42.81 20.40 15.25
C ARG A 46 -42.71 21.17 13.94
N ARG A 47 -42.86 22.49 14.05
CA ARG A 47 -42.62 23.46 12.99
C ARG A 47 -41.21 23.29 12.45
N ALA A 48 -41.10 23.40 11.13
CA ALA A 48 -39.84 23.47 10.40
C ALA A 48 -39.02 24.66 10.93
N GLY A 49 -37.96 24.34 11.67
CA GLY A 49 -36.87 25.26 12.00
C GLY A 49 -36.00 25.43 10.75
N GLY A 50 -35.59 26.67 10.46
CA GLY A 50 -34.76 27.01 9.32
C GLY A 50 -33.49 26.16 9.28
N HIS A 51 -33.12 25.72 8.09
CA HIS A 51 -31.80 25.17 7.83
C HIS A 51 -30.76 26.25 8.10
N ASP A 52 -30.06 26.12 9.19
CA ASP A 52 -28.80 26.82 9.42
C ASP A 52 -27.79 26.27 8.38
N THR A 53 -27.53 27.07 7.35
CA THR A 53 -26.57 26.78 6.29
C THR A 53 -25.16 27.25 6.66
N SER A 54 -24.79 27.20 7.94
CA SER A 54 -23.38 27.27 8.29
C SER A 54 -22.68 26.08 7.65
N PRO A 55 -21.58 26.28 6.91
CA PRO A 55 -20.81 25.16 6.39
C PRO A 55 -20.40 24.28 7.58
N ALA A 56 -20.89 23.06 7.58
CA ALA A 56 -20.45 22.07 8.57
C ALA A 56 -18.93 22.07 8.51
N THR A 57 -18.30 22.46 9.62
CA THR A 57 -16.83 22.46 9.74
C THR A 57 -16.41 21.01 9.51
N ALA A 58 -15.91 20.71 8.31
CA ALA A 58 -15.42 19.38 7.98
C ALA A 58 -14.40 18.99 9.04
N LEU A 59 -14.55 17.82 9.65
CA LEU A 59 -13.58 17.32 10.61
C LEU A 59 -12.20 17.32 9.95
N PRO A 60 -11.15 17.78 10.66
CA PRO A 60 -9.82 17.81 10.08
C PRO A 60 -9.39 16.40 9.68
N LEU A 61 -8.80 16.27 8.48
CA LEU A 61 -8.28 15.00 8.01
C LEU A 61 -7.21 14.48 8.96
N THR A 62 -7.32 13.20 9.33
CA THR A 62 -6.37 12.51 10.18
C THR A 62 -5.36 11.72 9.37
N LEU A 63 -4.24 11.37 9.99
CA LEU A 63 -3.16 10.59 9.43
C LEU A 63 -3.02 9.26 10.19
N GLY A 64 -2.75 8.18 9.47
CA GLY A 64 -2.26 6.92 9.97
C GLY A 64 -1.22 6.37 9.01
N VAL A 65 -0.18 5.73 9.52
CA VAL A 65 0.87 5.13 8.70
C VAL A 65 1.17 3.73 9.20
N GLU A 66 1.24 2.79 8.26
CA GLU A 66 1.75 1.44 8.44
C GLU A 66 3.12 1.35 7.77
N GLU A 67 4.11 0.79 8.45
CA GLU A 67 5.45 0.58 7.94
C GLU A 67 5.90 -0.86 8.15
N GLU A 68 6.38 -1.46 7.08
CA GLU A 68 6.88 -2.84 7.05
C GLU A 68 8.40 -2.86 7.04
N PHE A 69 9.01 -3.74 7.83
CA PHE A 69 10.47 -3.87 7.94
C PHE A 69 10.90 -5.31 7.71
N LEU A 70 12.03 -5.49 7.04
CA LEU A 70 12.75 -6.76 7.07
C LEU A 70 13.56 -6.89 8.37
N LEU A 71 13.65 -8.10 8.89
CA LEU A 71 14.56 -8.45 9.97
C LEU A 71 15.85 -9.05 9.41
N VAL A 72 16.97 -8.51 9.81
CA VAL A 72 18.30 -8.98 9.38
C VAL A 72 19.16 -9.37 10.58
N ASP A 73 20.01 -10.39 10.41
CA ASP A 73 21.02 -10.75 11.39
C ASP A 73 22.00 -9.58 11.60
N ALA A 74 22.29 -9.24 12.86
CA ALA A 74 23.06 -8.06 13.23
C ALA A 74 24.52 -8.06 12.72
N ARG A 75 25.10 -9.22 12.37
CA ARG A 75 26.47 -9.36 11.90
C ARG A 75 26.59 -9.51 10.41
N THR A 76 25.71 -10.32 9.83
CA THR A 76 25.77 -10.69 8.41
C THR A 76 24.87 -9.81 7.54
N HIS A 77 23.93 -9.09 8.15
CA HIS A 77 22.86 -8.33 7.51
C HIS A 77 22.00 -9.15 6.53
N ARG A 78 22.02 -10.49 6.65
CA ARG A 78 21.14 -11.36 5.88
C ARG A 78 19.76 -11.40 6.51
N VAL A 79 18.72 -11.47 5.68
CA VAL A 79 17.33 -11.57 6.11
C VAL A 79 17.12 -12.87 6.90
N VAL A 80 16.46 -12.77 8.06
CA VAL A 80 16.24 -13.89 8.99
C VAL A 80 14.76 -14.01 9.39
N PRO A 81 14.24 -15.23 9.57
CA PRO A 81 12.83 -15.47 9.90
C PRO A 81 12.56 -15.33 11.41
N ALA A 82 12.80 -14.13 11.97
CA ALA A 82 12.75 -13.86 13.41
C ALA A 82 11.48 -13.13 13.88
N ALA A 83 10.51 -12.83 13.01
CA ALA A 83 9.37 -11.97 13.30
C ALA A 83 8.59 -12.39 14.55
N GLN A 84 8.30 -13.68 14.72
CA GLN A 84 7.54 -14.19 15.87
C GLN A 84 8.27 -13.91 17.20
N ALA A 85 9.58 -14.16 17.26
CA ALA A 85 10.36 -13.95 18.47
C ALA A 85 10.50 -12.47 18.80
N VAL A 86 10.72 -11.62 17.79
CA VAL A 86 10.81 -10.17 17.93
C VAL A 86 9.49 -9.59 18.45
N LEU A 87 8.35 -9.97 17.85
CA LEU A 87 7.03 -9.49 18.26
C LEU A 87 6.66 -9.95 19.67
N ALA A 88 7.03 -11.17 20.06
CA ALA A 88 6.81 -11.65 21.44
C ALA A 88 7.57 -10.81 22.48
N THR A 89 8.71 -10.22 22.10
CA THR A 89 9.53 -9.37 22.98
C THR A 89 9.16 -7.89 22.91
N ALA A 90 8.59 -7.42 21.82
CA ALA A 90 8.22 -6.02 21.60
C ALA A 90 7.12 -5.48 22.56
N GLY A 91 6.63 -6.31 23.46
CA GLY A 91 5.53 -6.10 24.39
C GLY A 91 5.43 -4.70 24.97
N GLY A 92 4.20 -4.17 24.99
CA GLY A 92 3.84 -2.87 25.56
C GLY A 92 3.09 -1.92 24.63
N LEU A 93 3.00 -2.24 23.33
CA LEU A 93 2.16 -1.52 22.37
C LEU A 93 1.24 -2.50 21.63
N PRO A 94 0.29 -3.19 22.33
CA PRO A 94 -0.61 -4.17 21.71
C PRO A 94 -1.43 -3.50 20.60
N GLY A 95 -1.52 -4.17 19.45
CA GLY A 95 -2.30 -3.67 18.32
C GLY A 95 -1.58 -2.67 17.41
N GLN A 96 -0.30 -2.36 17.69
CA GLN A 96 0.52 -1.46 16.87
C GLN A 96 1.70 -2.15 16.20
N MET A 97 1.93 -3.44 16.50
CA MET A 97 2.98 -4.25 15.88
C MET A 97 2.40 -5.59 15.46
N HIS A 98 2.61 -5.96 14.19
CA HIS A 98 1.96 -7.10 13.56
C HIS A 98 2.97 -7.98 12.81
N ALA A 99 2.61 -9.25 12.66
CA ALA A 99 3.28 -10.16 11.75
C ALA A 99 2.73 -9.96 10.34
N GLU A 100 3.62 -9.98 9.36
CA GLU A 100 3.29 -9.99 7.94
C GLU A 100 3.15 -11.40 7.37
N GLY A 101 2.90 -11.51 6.05
CA GLY A 101 2.75 -12.76 5.33
C GLY A 101 3.96 -13.68 5.39
N THR A 102 5.14 -13.17 5.76
CA THR A 102 6.36 -13.95 5.92
C THR A 102 6.99 -13.75 7.29
N ARG A 103 7.76 -14.74 7.77
CA ARG A 103 8.49 -14.66 9.05
C ARG A 103 9.70 -13.71 9.03
N TYR A 104 9.98 -13.12 7.88
CA TYR A 104 11.09 -12.17 7.70
C TYR A 104 10.69 -10.73 7.97
N GLN A 105 9.39 -10.45 8.09
CA GLN A 105 8.82 -9.11 8.10
C GLN A 105 8.02 -8.86 9.37
N VAL A 106 8.08 -7.62 9.81
CA VAL A 106 7.27 -7.08 10.90
C VAL A 106 6.68 -5.75 10.44
N GLU A 107 5.46 -5.47 10.86
CA GLU A 107 4.75 -4.24 10.57
C GLU A 107 4.51 -3.44 11.85
N ILE A 108 4.60 -2.12 11.75
CA ILE A 108 4.10 -1.18 12.75
C ILE A 108 2.96 -0.37 12.16
N SER A 109 1.95 -0.07 12.99
CA SER A 109 0.83 0.82 12.64
C SER A 109 0.75 1.94 13.68
N THR A 110 0.78 3.20 13.24
CA THR A 110 0.65 4.33 14.17
C THR A 110 -0.77 4.45 14.72
N PRO A 111 -0.94 5.04 15.91
CA PRO A 111 -2.22 5.61 16.29
C PRO A 111 -2.67 6.68 15.29
N VAL A 112 -3.96 7.07 15.38
CA VAL A 112 -4.49 8.19 14.60
C VAL A 112 -3.78 9.47 15.00
N ALA A 113 -3.07 10.08 14.04
CA ALA A 113 -2.38 11.36 14.24
C ALA A 113 -3.18 12.53 13.64
N HIS A 114 -3.21 13.65 14.35
CA HIS A 114 -3.89 14.87 13.93
C HIS A 114 -2.94 15.90 13.31
N SER A 115 -1.63 15.68 13.42
CA SER A 115 -0.59 16.54 12.83
C SER A 115 0.60 15.71 12.34
N ALA A 116 1.38 16.27 11.42
CA ALA A 116 2.62 15.67 10.95
C ALA A 116 3.66 15.51 12.09
N ALA A 117 3.73 16.48 13.01
CA ALA A 117 4.62 16.40 14.17
C ALA A 117 4.26 15.20 15.07
N MET A 118 2.96 14.99 15.38
CA MET A 118 2.50 13.83 16.12
C MET A 118 2.83 12.53 15.39
N LEU A 119 2.58 12.46 14.09
CA LEU A 119 2.93 11.29 13.27
C LEU A 119 4.43 10.96 13.35
N ARG A 120 5.29 11.98 13.27
CA ARG A 120 6.74 11.81 13.38
C ARG A 120 7.16 11.22 14.72
N GLU A 121 6.59 11.74 15.82
CA GLU A 121 6.86 11.25 17.17
C GLU A 121 6.44 9.79 17.36
N GLU A 122 5.25 9.42 16.86
CA GLU A 122 4.73 8.05 16.92
C GLU A 122 5.57 7.07 16.09
N LEU A 123 5.93 7.42 14.86
CA LEU A 123 6.83 6.62 14.03
C LEU A 123 8.18 6.39 14.72
N ALA A 124 8.79 7.46 15.26
CA ALA A 124 10.05 7.36 15.98
C ALA A 124 9.95 6.49 17.24
N ALA A 125 8.85 6.58 17.99
CA ALA A 125 8.62 5.77 19.18
C ALA A 125 8.45 4.29 18.84
N LEU A 126 7.65 3.97 17.81
CA LEU A 126 7.41 2.60 17.35
C LEU A 126 8.66 1.97 16.76
N ARG A 127 9.40 2.68 15.88
CA ARG A 127 10.67 2.20 15.31
C ARG A 127 11.70 1.94 16.41
N ARG A 128 11.85 2.83 17.41
CA ARG A 128 12.73 2.61 18.57
C ARG A 128 12.33 1.38 19.39
N ALA A 129 11.03 1.18 19.63
CA ALA A 129 10.56 0.03 20.38
C ALA A 129 10.82 -1.28 19.65
N LEU A 130 10.50 -1.33 18.34
CA LEU A 130 10.73 -2.50 17.50
C LEU A 130 12.22 -2.79 17.33
N SER A 131 13.08 -1.77 17.15
CA SER A 131 14.53 -1.92 17.07
C SER A 131 15.13 -2.52 18.36
N ARG A 132 14.64 -2.08 19.55
CA ARG A 132 15.07 -2.70 20.82
C ARG A 132 14.70 -4.17 20.89
N ALA A 133 13.47 -4.52 20.47
CA ALA A 133 13.04 -5.91 20.44
C ALA A 133 13.86 -6.76 19.45
N ALA A 134 14.13 -6.25 18.25
CA ALA A 134 14.96 -6.93 17.26
C ALA A 134 16.39 -7.19 17.80
N ARG A 135 17.01 -6.18 18.42
CA ARG A 135 18.35 -6.30 19.01
C ARG A 135 18.43 -7.36 20.11
N ALA A 136 17.38 -7.54 20.90
CA ALA A 136 17.32 -8.59 21.94
C ALA A 136 17.42 -10.01 21.34
N HIS A 137 17.13 -10.17 20.06
CA HIS A 137 17.24 -11.43 19.30
C HIS A 137 18.41 -11.45 18.32
N GLY A 138 19.39 -10.55 18.47
CA GLY A 138 20.54 -10.47 17.57
C GLY A 138 20.20 -10.01 16.15
N CYS A 139 19.05 -9.34 15.99
CA CYS A 139 18.57 -8.79 14.71
C CYS A 139 18.65 -7.27 14.67
N ARG A 140 18.57 -6.72 13.46
CA ARG A 140 18.38 -5.28 13.18
C ARG A 140 17.16 -5.10 12.26
N LEU A 141 16.59 -3.90 12.30
CA LEU A 141 15.56 -3.49 11.34
C LEU A 141 16.20 -3.05 10.04
N LEU A 142 15.55 -3.38 8.95
CA LEU A 142 15.94 -2.94 7.61
C LEU A 142 14.71 -2.39 6.87
N ALA A 143 14.66 -1.08 6.69
CA ALA A 143 13.66 -0.39 5.87
C ALA A 143 14.02 -0.49 4.38
N ALA A 144 14.07 -1.71 3.88
CA ALA A 144 14.28 -2.01 2.47
C ALA A 144 13.00 -2.56 1.86
N PRO A 145 12.46 -1.93 0.80
CA PRO A 145 11.23 -2.41 0.15
C PRO A 145 11.38 -3.76 -0.54
N SER A 146 12.61 -4.23 -0.71
CA SER A 146 12.95 -5.52 -1.33
C SER A 146 14.21 -6.11 -0.69
N PRO A 147 14.35 -7.44 -0.65
CA PRO A 147 15.57 -8.06 -0.14
C PRO A 147 16.75 -7.75 -1.08
N VAL A 148 17.70 -6.92 -0.58
CA VAL A 148 18.90 -6.50 -1.33
C VAL A 148 19.70 -7.71 -1.80
N VAL A 149 19.87 -8.71 -0.93
CA VAL A 149 20.47 -10.01 -1.24
C VAL A 149 19.40 -11.08 -1.24
N ALA A 150 19.61 -12.17 -1.97
CA ALA A 150 18.65 -13.26 -2.04
C ALA A 150 18.36 -13.84 -0.63
N VAL A 151 17.09 -14.13 -0.36
CA VAL A 151 16.68 -14.90 0.81
C VAL A 151 17.13 -16.34 0.61
N GLU A 152 17.85 -16.90 1.57
CA GLU A 152 18.37 -18.27 1.47
C GLU A 152 17.32 -19.29 1.88
N GLY A 153 17.24 -20.39 1.11
CA GLY A 153 16.35 -21.50 1.39
C GLY A 153 14.89 -21.27 0.97
N PRO A 154 13.98 -22.13 1.41
CA PRO A 154 12.56 -21.98 1.11
C PRO A 154 11.97 -20.77 1.84
N LEU A 155 10.98 -20.13 1.20
CA LEU A 155 10.27 -19.00 1.80
C LEU A 155 9.54 -19.45 3.09
N HIS A 156 9.88 -18.83 4.22
CA HIS A 156 9.19 -19.06 5.48
C HIS A 156 7.96 -18.15 5.58
N LEU A 157 6.81 -18.69 5.20
CA LEU A 157 5.53 -18.02 5.41
C LEU A 157 5.18 -17.97 6.90
N THR A 158 4.31 -17.08 7.29
CA THR A 158 3.69 -17.06 8.62
C THR A 158 2.74 -18.25 8.70
N ASP A 159 3.22 -19.39 9.25
CA ASP A 159 2.80 -20.76 8.96
C ASP A 159 1.41 -21.15 9.41
N ASP A 160 0.84 -20.49 10.38
CA ASP A 160 -0.36 -21.01 11.04
C ASP A 160 -1.65 -20.44 10.47
N GLU A 161 -1.54 -19.55 9.47
CA GLU A 161 -2.68 -18.91 8.86
C GLU A 161 -3.15 -19.69 7.62
N PRO A 162 -4.34 -20.32 7.65
CA PRO A 162 -4.90 -21.04 6.49
C PRO A 162 -4.96 -20.18 5.23
N ARG A 163 -5.11 -18.86 5.42
CA ARG A 163 -5.16 -17.87 4.34
C ARG A 163 -3.84 -17.78 3.57
N GLN A 164 -2.69 -17.73 4.23
CA GLN A 164 -1.36 -17.66 3.58
C GLN A 164 -1.07 -18.96 2.81
N ARG A 165 -1.44 -20.11 3.36
CA ARG A 165 -1.32 -21.40 2.64
C ARG A 165 -2.16 -21.42 1.36
N GLU A 166 -3.42 -20.94 1.43
CA GLU A 166 -4.29 -20.85 0.25
C GLU A 166 -3.76 -19.84 -0.77
N GLN A 167 -3.21 -18.71 -0.31
CA GLN A 167 -2.56 -17.71 -1.17
C GLN A 167 -1.38 -18.33 -1.93
N HIS A 168 -0.48 -19.04 -1.23
CA HIS A 168 0.64 -19.72 -1.86
C HIS A 168 0.19 -20.79 -2.85
N ARG A 169 -0.80 -21.60 -2.47
CA ARG A 169 -1.36 -22.65 -3.35
C ARG A 169 -1.94 -22.07 -4.63
N ARG A 170 -2.63 -20.92 -4.56
CA ARG A 170 -3.34 -20.31 -5.69
C ARG A 170 -2.43 -19.51 -6.60
N PHE A 171 -1.51 -18.74 -6.03
CA PHE A 171 -0.70 -17.79 -6.77
C PHE A 171 0.73 -18.29 -7.06
N GLY A 172 1.14 -19.40 -6.46
CA GLY A 172 2.44 -20.05 -6.75
C GLY A 172 3.60 -19.08 -6.60
N ALA A 173 4.46 -19.03 -7.62
CA ALA A 173 5.68 -18.22 -7.61
C ALA A 173 5.45 -16.71 -7.41
N LEU A 174 4.24 -16.16 -7.60
CA LEU A 174 3.96 -14.78 -7.25
C LEU A 174 4.18 -14.51 -5.75
N THR A 175 3.99 -15.53 -4.90
CA THR A 175 4.21 -15.38 -3.45
C THR A 175 5.66 -15.15 -3.08
N ASP A 176 6.62 -15.45 -3.96
CA ASP A 176 8.05 -15.14 -3.72
C ASP A 176 8.29 -13.62 -3.68
N THR A 177 7.39 -12.83 -4.27
CA THR A 177 7.43 -11.35 -4.22
C THR A 177 6.88 -10.77 -2.91
N LEU A 178 6.29 -11.59 -2.02
CA LEU A 178 5.76 -11.14 -0.73
C LEU A 178 6.84 -10.72 0.27
N VAL A 179 8.10 -11.13 0.07
CA VAL A 179 9.23 -10.57 0.85
C VAL A 179 9.53 -9.17 0.32
N SER A 180 8.58 -8.27 0.55
CA SER A 180 8.70 -6.89 0.12
C SER A 180 7.94 -5.99 1.09
N CYS A 181 8.55 -4.85 1.43
CA CYS A 181 8.06 -3.93 2.45
C CYS A 181 7.57 -2.62 1.82
N GLY A 182 6.33 -2.27 2.12
CA GLY A 182 5.70 -1.02 1.71
C GLY A 182 5.48 -0.08 2.87
N ARG A 183 4.95 1.08 2.53
CA ARG A 183 4.34 2.00 3.46
C ARG A 183 2.92 2.27 3.00
N HIS A 184 1.97 2.14 3.93
CA HIS A 184 0.58 2.48 3.67
C HIS A 184 0.24 3.77 4.43
N ILE A 185 -0.32 4.73 3.72
CA ILE A 185 -0.71 6.02 4.28
C ILE A 185 -2.24 6.09 4.28
N HIS A 186 -2.82 6.21 5.47
CA HIS A 186 -4.26 6.32 5.67
C HIS A 186 -4.65 7.76 5.93
N ILE A 187 -5.53 8.30 5.10
CA ILE A 187 -6.12 9.62 5.30
C ILE A 187 -7.59 9.44 5.74
N GLY A 188 -7.88 9.74 7.01
CA GLY A 188 -9.23 9.78 7.61
C GLY A 188 -9.78 11.19 7.50
N THR A 189 -10.97 11.39 7.70
CA THR A 189 -12.21 10.75 8.09
C THR A 189 -13.17 10.70 6.89
N LEU A 190 -13.05 9.73 6.03
CA LEU A 190 -13.76 9.68 4.75
C LEU A 190 -14.74 8.51 4.74
N ASP A 191 -16.01 8.77 4.41
CA ASP A 191 -16.90 7.70 3.99
C ASP A 191 -16.50 7.14 2.62
N VAL A 192 -17.03 5.98 2.27
CA VAL A 192 -16.65 5.27 1.05
C VAL A 192 -17.03 6.04 -0.23
N ASP A 193 -18.12 6.79 -0.23
CA ASP A 193 -18.56 7.55 -1.40
C ASP A 193 -17.60 8.72 -1.66
N THR A 194 -17.25 9.44 -0.60
CA THR A 194 -16.24 10.51 -0.63
C THR A 194 -14.86 9.96 -1.01
N ALA A 195 -14.44 8.85 -0.39
CA ALA A 195 -13.15 8.22 -0.69
C ALA A 195 -13.03 7.79 -2.16
N VAL A 196 -14.10 7.28 -2.77
CA VAL A 196 -14.15 6.92 -4.20
C VAL A 196 -14.04 8.16 -5.09
N ALA A 197 -14.78 9.24 -4.78
CA ALA A 197 -14.70 10.48 -5.55
C ALA A 197 -13.33 11.15 -5.46
N VAL A 198 -12.73 11.17 -4.27
CA VAL A 198 -11.37 11.69 -4.01
C VAL A 198 -10.32 10.84 -4.72
N SER A 199 -10.47 9.51 -4.75
CA SER A 199 -9.48 8.61 -5.34
C SER A 199 -9.19 8.91 -6.81
N ASN A 200 -10.22 9.30 -7.58
CA ASN A 200 -10.05 9.67 -8.99
C ASN A 200 -9.13 10.90 -9.17
N ARG A 201 -9.21 11.88 -8.26
CA ARG A 201 -8.42 13.12 -8.30
C ARG A 201 -7.00 12.94 -7.74
N VAL A 202 -6.82 11.99 -6.81
CA VAL A 202 -5.50 11.64 -6.25
C VAL A 202 -4.71 10.72 -7.18
N ARG A 203 -5.39 9.83 -7.90
CA ARG A 203 -4.82 8.81 -8.79
C ARG A 203 -3.73 9.34 -9.76
N PRO A 204 -3.87 10.52 -10.39
CA PRO A 204 -2.88 11.07 -11.30
C PRO A 204 -1.51 11.32 -10.66
N TRP A 205 -1.45 11.55 -9.35
CA TRP A 205 -0.23 11.87 -8.61
C TRP A 205 0.48 10.67 -7.98
N LEU A 206 -0.11 9.46 -8.08
CA LEU A 206 0.54 8.23 -7.59
C LEU A 206 1.92 7.99 -8.21
N PRO A 207 2.15 8.21 -9.52
CA PRO A 207 3.50 8.10 -10.08
C PRO A 207 4.52 9.02 -9.40
N THR A 208 4.16 10.28 -9.13
CA THR A 208 5.03 11.21 -8.42
C THR A 208 5.35 10.74 -6.99
N LEU A 209 4.35 10.21 -6.28
CA LEU A 209 4.56 9.63 -4.95
C LEU A 209 5.47 8.39 -4.99
N ILE A 210 5.39 7.56 -6.04
CA ILE A 210 6.31 6.43 -6.26
C ILE A 210 7.74 6.94 -6.46
N ALA A 211 7.94 7.96 -7.33
CA ALA A 211 9.26 8.52 -7.59
C ALA A 211 9.91 9.10 -6.32
N LEU A 212 9.14 9.85 -5.53
CA LEU A 212 9.59 10.43 -4.25
C LEU A 212 9.97 9.37 -3.21
N ALA A 213 9.29 8.22 -3.21
CA ALA A 213 9.52 7.14 -2.28
C ALA A 213 10.52 6.08 -2.78
N ALA A 214 11.03 6.19 -4.01
CA ALA A 214 11.83 5.14 -4.65
C ALA A 214 13.03 4.72 -3.80
N ASN A 215 13.04 3.45 -3.32
CA ASN A 215 14.03 2.94 -2.38
C ASN A 215 14.32 1.44 -2.59
N SER A 216 14.03 0.86 -3.77
CA SER A 216 14.25 -0.57 -4.01
C SER A 216 15.03 -0.86 -5.31
N PRO A 217 16.29 -0.33 -5.45
CA PRO A 217 17.07 -0.54 -6.67
C PRO A 217 17.66 -1.95 -6.76
N PHE A 218 17.86 -2.62 -5.61
CA PHE A 218 18.47 -3.94 -5.55
C PHE A 218 17.44 -5.03 -5.23
N TRP A 219 17.59 -6.18 -5.90
CA TRP A 219 16.79 -7.38 -5.65
C TRP A 219 17.63 -8.63 -5.87
N GLY A 220 17.65 -9.50 -4.87
CA GLY A 220 18.28 -10.82 -5.02
C GLY A 220 19.76 -10.78 -5.39
N GLY A 221 20.50 -9.80 -4.93
CA GLY A 221 21.95 -9.69 -5.15
C GLY A 221 22.36 -8.86 -6.37
N ARG A 222 21.45 -8.17 -7.04
CA ARG A 222 21.77 -7.37 -8.25
C ARG A 222 21.04 -6.02 -8.27
N ASP A 223 21.62 -5.03 -8.93
CA ASP A 223 20.90 -3.83 -9.36
C ASP A 223 19.90 -4.22 -10.46
N THR A 224 18.66 -3.83 -10.27
CA THR A 224 17.55 -4.17 -11.18
C THR A 224 17.42 -3.20 -12.35
N GLY A 225 18.14 -2.09 -12.33
CA GLY A 225 17.99 -0.99 -13.26
C GLY A 225 16.74 -0.13 -12.98
N HIS A 226 16.00 -0.39 -11.92
CA HIS A 226 14.81 0.40 -11.51
C HIS A 226 15.08 1.07 -10.16
N SER A 227 14.45 2.20 -9.92
CA SER A 227 14.54 2.91 -8.63
C SER A 227 13.53 2.38 -7.60
N SER A 228 12.36 1.92 -8.06
CA SER A 228 11.37 1.18 -7.26
C SER A 228 11.07 -0.17 -7.89
N TRP A 229 11.92 -1.17 -7.62
CA TRP A 229 11.67 -2.55 -8.09
C TRP A 229 10.45 -3.17 -7.41
N ARG A 230 10.16 -2.79 -6.17
CA ARG A 230 8.94 -3.23 -5.47
C ARG A 230 7.69 -2.93 -6.30
N SER A 231 7.57 -1.73 -6.85
CA SER A 231 6.44 -1.36 -7.72
C SER A 231 6.31 -2.29 -8.93
N MET A 232 7.44 -2.76 -9.49
CA MET A 232 7.46 -3.70 -10.62
C MET A 232 7.11 -5.12 -10.19
N ALA A 233 7.65 -5.59 -9.06
CA ALA A 233 7.35 -6.91 -8.52
C ALA A 233 5.86 -7.05 -8.16
N TRP A 234 5.29 -6.04 -7.50
CA TRP A 234 3.86 -6.03 -7.18
C TRP A 234 2.96 -5.90 -8.41
N ALA A 235 3.42 -5.26 -9.50
CA ALA A 235 2.65 -5.17 -10.74
C ALA A 235 2.37 -6.55 -11.40
N SER A 236 3.04 -7.61 -10.97
CA SER A 236 2.73 -8.99 -11.41
C SER A 236 1.46 -9.56 -10.78
N TRP A 237 1.00 -9.01 -9.67
CA TRP A 237 -0.25 -9.43 -9.03
C TRP A 237 -1.46 -8.91 -9.80
N PRO A 238 -2.49 -9.74 -10.08
CA PRO A 238 -3.62 -9.36 -10.92
C PRO A 238 -4.49 -8.24 -10.33
N SER A 239 -4.42 -8.03 -9.02
CA SER A 239 -5.17 -7.01 -8.28
C SER A 239 -4.35 -5.77 -7.94
N ALA A 240 -3.08 -5.68 -8.41
CA ALA A 240 -2.18 -4.58 -8.08
C ALA A 240 -2.16 -3.48 -9.15
N GLY A 241 -1.47 -2.39 -8.82
CA GLY A 241 -1.25 -1.25 -9.70
C GLY A 241 -2.26 -0.13 -9.53
N LEU A 242 -2.37 0.71 -10.55
CA LEU A 242 -3.29 1.85 -10.51
C LEU A 242 -4.74 1.39 -10.38
N PRO A 243 -5.54 2.01 -9.47
CA PRO A 243 -6.97 1.72 -9.43
C PRO A 243 -7.65 2.17 -10.73
N PRO A 244 -8.74 1.51 -11.16
CA PRO A 244 -9.59 2.04 -12.22
C PRO A 244 -10.13 3.44 -11.86
N HIS A 245 -10.52 4.20 -12.88
CA HIS A 245 -11.38 5.36 -12.68
C HIS A 245 -12.80 4.89 -12.28
N PHE A 246 -13.29 5.33 -11.14
CA PHE A 246 -14.59 4.91 -10.62
C PHE A 246 -15.66 5.98 -10.90
N THR A 247 -16.63 5.65 -11.71
CA THR A 247 -17.78 6.55 -11.99
C THR A 247 -18.78 6.63 -10.82
N SER A 248 -18.69 5.74 -9.84
CA SER A 248 -19.51 5.71 -8.64
C SER A 248 -19.00 4.66 -7.65
N THR A 249 -19.44 4.73 -6.39
CA THR A 249 -19.22 3.68 -5.39
C THR A 249 -19.78 2.32 -5.80
N ALA A 250 -20.90 2.30 -6.53
CA ALA A 250 -21.42 1.06 -7.08
C ALA A 250 -20.46 0.46 -8.12
N HIS A 251 -19.78 1.29 -8.94
CA HIS A 251 -18.74 0.83 -9.85
C HIS A 251 -17.54 0.28 -9.08
N PHE A 252 -17.03 0.99 -8.07
CA PHE A 252 -15.97 0.49 -7.18
C PHE A 252 -16.31 -0.88 -6.58
N ARG A 253 -17.50 -1.03 -5.98
CA ARG A 253 -17.93 -2.30 -5.40
C ARG A 253 -18.01 -3.42 -6.43
N ARG A 254 -18.52 -3.16 -7.64
CA ARG A 254 -18.52 -4.15 -8.73
C ARG A 254 -17.11 -4.56 -9.15
N SER A 255 -16.18 -3.61 -9.24
CA SER A 255 -14.78 -3.90 -9.58
C SER A 255 -14.13 -4.82 -8.54
N VAL A 256 -14.35 -4.57 -7.25
CA VAL A 256 -13.90 -5.45 -6.16
C VAL A 256 -14.53 -6.84 -6.29
N GLN A 257 -15.85 -6.91 -6.51
CA GLN A 257 -16.54 -8.20 -6.70
C GLN A 257 -16.03 -8.97 -7.92
N THR A 258 -15.66 -8.28 -8.99
CA THR A 258 -15.03 -8.90 -10.17
C THR A 258 -13.68 -9.52 -9.84
N LEU A 259 -12.83 -8.82 -9.07
CA LEU A 259 -11.55 -9.38 -8.60
C LEU A 259 -11.75 -10.65 -7.75
N LEU A 260 -12.70 -10.62 -6.83
CA LEU A 260 -13.01 -11.77 -5.99
C LEU A 260 -13.61 -12.94 -6.80
N GLY A 261 -14.60 -12.64 -7.64
CA GLY A 261 -15.31 -13.63 -8.46
C GLY A 261 -14.44 -14.29 -9.54
N SER A 262 -13.43 -13.58 -10.06
CA SER A 262 -12.46 -14.12 -11.02
C SER A 262 -11.38 -14.98 -10.38
N GLY A 263 -11.26 -14.95 -9.04
CA GLY A 263 -10.16 -15.61 -8.33
C GLY A 263 -8.84 -14.86 -8.35
N ALA A 264 -8.83 -13.61 -8.87
CA ALA A 264 -7.66 -12.73 -8.87
C ALA A 264 -7.31 -12.19 -7.47
N ALA A 265 -8.22 -12.33 -6.52
CA ALA A 265 -8.02 -12.05 -5.11
C ALA A 265 -8.80 -13.08 -4.27
N LEU A 266 -8.26 -13.50 -3.13
CA LEU A 266 -8.95 -14.39 -2.19
C LEU A 266 -10.01 -13.65 -1.38
N ASP A 267 -9.69 -12.44 -1.00
CA ASP A 267 -10.50 -11.56 -0.15
C ASP A 267 -10.19 -10.08 -0.45
N THR A 268 -10.89 -9.17 0.20
CA THR A 268 -10.73 -7.73 0.01
C THR A 268 -9.35 -7.20 0.46
N LYS A 269 -8.62 -7.90 1.33
CA LYS A 269 -7.25 -7.54 1.69
C LYS A 269 -6.30 -7.64 0.50
N MET A 270 -6.61 -8.53 -0.47
CA MET A 270 -5.85 -8.70 -1.72
C MET A 270 -6.25 -7.74 -2.84
N VAL A 271 -7.00 -6.69 -2.58
CA VAL A 271 -7.18 -5.58 -3.52
C VAL A 271 -5.94 -4.69 -3.41
N TYR A 272 -4.90 -5.03 -4.15
CA TYR A 272 -3.56 -4.43 -4.07
C TYR A 272 -3.39 -3.16 -4.91
N TRP A 273 -4.49 -2.47 -5.24
CA TRP A 273 -4.38 -1.18 -5.93
C TRP A 273 -3.49 -0.21 -5.15
N ASP A 274 -2.74 0.61 -5.86
CA ASP A 274 -1.83 1.64 -5.31
C ASP A 274 -2.57 2.68 -4.43
N LEU A 275 -3.90 2.76 -4.56
CA LEU A 275 -4.81 3.62 -3.81
C LEU A 275 -6.18 2.95 -3.73
N ARG A 276 -6.77 2.90 -2.53
CA ARG A 276 -8.12 2.33 -2.34
C ARG A 276 -8.83 2.90 -1.12
N PRO A 277 -10.17 2.97 -1.12
CA PRO A 277 -10.92 3.07 0.13
C PRO A 277 -10.58 1.87 1.03
N SER A 278 -10.26 2.12 2.31
CA SER A 278 -9.96 1.03 3.25
C SER A 278 -11.21 0.20 3.55
N GLY A 279 -11.04 -1.11 3.67
CA GLY A 279 -12.13 -2.02 4.03
C GLY A 279 -12.48 -2.02 5.52
N ASN A 280 -11.55 -1.58 6.38
CA ASN A 280 -11.67 -1.67 7.82
C ASN A 280 -11.84 -0.32 8.53
N TRP A 281 -11.39 0.75 7.89
CA TRP A 281 -11.35 2.09 8.48
C TRP A 281 -11.99 3.13 7.54
N PRO A 282 -12.56 4.20 8.05
CA PRO A 282 -13.10 5.29 7.22
C PRO A 282 -11.97 6.16 6.64
N THR A 283 -11.09 5.54 5.86
CA THR A 283 -9.88 6.17 5.30
C THR A 283 -9.73 5.88 3.81
N LEU A 284 -9.04 6.77 3.11
CA LEU A 284 -8.42 6.48 1.82
C LEU A 284 -6.98 6.02 2.08
N GLU A 285 -6.62 4.86 1.59
CA GLU A 285 -5.34 4.18 1.81
C GLU A 285 -4.48 4.29 0.55
N ILE A 286 -3.32 4.94 0.66
CA ILE A 286 -2.29 5.04 -0.39
C ILE A 286 -1.21 4.00 -0.10
N ARG A 287 -1.00 3.06 -1.02
CA ARG A 287 -0.12 1.88 -0.88
C ARG A 287 1.09 1.92 -1.82
N ALA A 288 1.10 2.91 -2.71
CA ALA A 288 2.11 3.04 -3.76
C ALA A 288 3.55 3.23 -3.25
N PRO A 289 3.82 3.99 -2.15
CA PRO A 289 5.17 4.30 -1.72
C PRO A 289 5.96 3.07 -1.28
N ASP A 290 7.23 3.04 -1.66
CA ASP A 290 8.24 2.17 -1.06
C ASP A 290 8.43 2.53 0.41
N MET A 291 8.87 1.56 1.22
CA MET A 291 9.33 1.83 2.57
C MET A 291 10.55 2.75 2.54
N SER A 292 10.57 3.81 3.36
CA SER A 292 11.71 4.72 3.47
C SER A 292 12.52 4.45 4.73
N PRO A 293 13.85 4.49 4.65
CA PRO A 293 14.68 4.32 5.83
C PRO A 293 14.54 5.50 6.80
N ASP A 294 14.51 6.72 6.32
CA ASP A 294 14.37 7.93 7.15
C ASP A 294 12.90 8.29 7.42
N ILE A 295 12.64 8.83 8.62
CA ILE A 295 11.30 9.21 9.08
C ILE A 295 10.82 10.48 8.38
N ASP A 296 11.70 11.41 8.07
CA ASP A 296 11.29 12.71 7.49
C ASP A 296 10.72 12.52 6.08
N THR A 297 11.28 11.62 5.26
CA THR A 297 10.66 11.21 3.99
C THR A 297 9.31 10.50 4.21
N ALA A 298 9.16 9.72 5.27
CA ALA A 298 7.89 9.08 5.60
C ALA A 298 6.82 10.12 5.93
N VAL A 299 7.16 11.11 6.72
CA VAL A 299 6.27 12.22 7.11
C VAL A 299 5.93 13.09 5.90
N LEU A 300 6.92 13.46 5.06
CA LEU A 300 6.68 14.19 3.81
C LEU A 300 5.63 13.51 2.93
N GLN A 301 5.74 12.19 2.75
CA GLN A 301 4.78 11.42 1.97
C GLN A 301 3.35 11.49 2.56
N ALA A 302 3.23 11.44 3.88
CA ALA A 302 1.95 11.55 4.56
C ALA A 302 1.37 12.98 4.48
N GLU A 303 2.19 14.01 4.60
CA GLU A 303 1.82 15.42 4.42
C GLU A 303 1.28 15.67 3.00
N LEU A 304 2.03 15.25 1.97
CA LEU A 304 1.62 15.39 0.57
C LEU A 304 0.33 14.61 0.29
N ALA A 305 0.20 13.39 0.81
CA ALA A 305 -1.00 12.58 0.67
C ALA A 305 -2.22 13.24 1.30
N ARG A 306 -2.11 13.76 2.54
CA ARG A 306 -3.20 14.47 3.22
C ARG A 306 -3.59 15.74 2.46
N ALA A 307 -2.61 16.51 2.03
CA ALA A 307 -2.86 17.73 1.29
C ALA A 307 -3.47 17.48 -0.10
N LEU A 308 -3.10 16.40 -0.79
CA LEU A 308 -3.76 15.96 -2.03
C LEU A 308 -5.23 15.61 -1.80
N VAL A 309 -5.54 14.86 -0.73
CA VAL A 309 -6.92 14.52 -0.37
C VAL A 309 -7.70 15.79 -0.03
N ALA A 310 -7.12 16.72 0.74
CA ALA A 310 -7.76 17.99 1.07
C ALA A 310 -8.01 18.85 -0.18
N THR A 311 -7.05 18.93 -1.09
CA THR A 311 -7.21 19.61 -2.40
C THR A 311 -8.36 19.00 -3.20
N ALA A 312 -8.42 17.66 -3.29
CA ALA A 312 -9.49 16.96 -3.98
C ALA A 312 -10.88 17.25 -3.36
N LEU A 313 -10.98 17.25 -2.02
CA LEU A 313 -12.23 17.58 -1.32
C LEU A 313 -12.66 19.02 -1.59
N ARG A 314 -11.74 19.97 -1.55
CA ARG A 314 -12.04 21.38 -1.88
C ARG A 314 -12.52 21.52 -3.32
N GLU A 315 -11.87 20.89 -4.28
CA GLU A 315 -12.28 20.91 -5.68
C GLU A 315 -13.68 20.28 -5.90
N ILE A 316 -14.01 19.19 -5.18
CA ILE A 316 -15.34 18.58 -5.20
C ILE A 316 -16.37 19.56 -4.63
N ALA A 317 -16.09 20.21 -3.50
CA ALA A 317 -16.99 21.19 -2.88
C ALA A 317 -17.21 22.41 -3.77
N GLU A 318 -16.18 22.86 -4.49
CA GLU A 318 -16.24 23.94 -5.48
C GLU A 318 -16.84 23.50 -6.83
N GLN A 319 -17.27 22.24 -6.95
CA GLN A 319 -17.82 21.65 -8.18
C GLN A 319 -16.88 21.79 -9.39
N ARG A 320 -15.56 21.80 -9.16
CA ARG A 320 -14.59 21.80 -10.25
C ARG A 320 -14.69 20.49 -11.03
N PRO A 321 -14.70 20.56 -12.37
CA PRO A 321 -14.71 19.35 -13.18
C PRO A 321 -13.50 18.48 -12.84
N GLU A 322 -13.71 17.17 -12.82
CA GLU A 322 -12.60 16.23 -12.65
C GLU A 322 -11.68 16.32 -13.87
N PRO A 323 -10.34 16.39 -13.66
CA PRO A 323 -9.39 16.42 -14.76
C PRO A 323 -9.48 15.12 -15.58
N ALA A 324 -9.54 15.25 -16.90
CA ALA A 324 -9.49 14.12 -17.80
C ALA A 324 -8.07 13.52 -17.80
N VAL A 325 -7.94 12.27 -17.42
CA VAL A 325 -6.67 11.55 -17.37
C VAL A 325 -6.78 10.25 -18.14
N ARG A 326 -5.83 9.99 -19.01
CA ARG A 326 -5.79 8.77 -19.82
C ARG A 326 -5.10 7.65 -19.06
N ASP A 327 -5.76 6.49 -18.96
CA ASP A 327 -5.23 5.31 -18.25
C ASP A 327 -3.93 4.77 -18.85
N ASP A 328 -3.77 4.86 -20.17
CA ASP A 328 -2.53 4.47 -20.85
C ASP A 328 -1.35 5.38 -20.46
N VAL A 329 -1.57 6.70 -20.38
CA VAL A 329 -0.57 7.67 -19.90
C VAL A 329 -0.20 7.40 -18.47
N LEU A 330 -1.18 7.21 -17.58
CA LEU A 330 -0.90 6.92 -16.16
C LEU A 330 -0.13 5.62 -15.97
N ARG A 331 -0.44 4.59 -16.73
CA ARG A 331 0.30 3.33 -16.68
C ARG A 331 1.77 3.53 -17.07
N LEU A 332 2.03 4.32 -18.12
CA LEU A 332 3.39 4.66 -18.53
C LEU A 332 4.09 5.55 -17.51
N ALA A 333 3.38 6.55 -16.94
CA ALA A 333 3.89 7.41 -15.88
C ALA A 333 4.29 6.60 -14.63
N ARG A 334 3.46 5.61 -14.23
CA ARG A 334 3.78 4.71 -13.12
C ARG A 334 5.05 3.88 -13.39
N TRP A 335 5.15 3.31 -14.58
CA TRP A 335 6.36 2.57 -14.98
C TRP A 335 7.58 3.47 -14.97
N ARG A 336 7.49 4.68 -15.57
CA ARG A 336 8.59 5.63 -15.64
C ARG A 336 9.05 6.06 -14.25
N ALA A 337 8.13 6.36 -13.35
CA ALA A 337 8.43 6.69 -11.97
C ALA A 337 9.15 5.56 -11.22
N ALA A 338 8.71 4.31 -11.42
CA ALA A 338 9.35 3.15 -10.82
C ALA A 338 10.75 2.86 -11.43
N HIS A 339 10.93 3.14 -12.72
CA HIS A 339 12.20 2.93 -13.43
C HIS A 339 13.21 4.03 -13.09
N ASP A 340 12.87 5.28 -13.35
CA ASP A 340 13.79 6.42 -13.27
C ASP A 340 13.91 6.99 -11.84
N GLY A 341 12.84 6.86 -11.02
CA GLY A 341 12.80 7.47 -9.69
C GLY A 341 12.76 9.00 -9.77
N LEU A 342 13.32 9.63 -8.74
CA LEU A 342 13.36 11.08 -8.59
C LEU A 342 14.48 11.72 -9.42
N GLU A 343 15.53 10.99 -9.73
CA GLU A 343 16.73 11.46 -10.42
C GLU A 343 16.60 11.51 -11.95
N GLY A 344 15.55 10.89 -12.48
CA GLY A 344 15.32 10.82 -13.93
C GLY A 344 14.10 11.61 -14.38
N PHE A 345 13.34 11.01 -15.28
CA PHE A 345 12.19 11.65 -15.89
C PHE A 345 10.88 10.98 -15.45
N GLY A 346 9.83 11.77 -15.40
CA GLY A 346 8.45 11.31 -15.25
C GLY A 346 7.60 11.72 -16.44
N LEU A 347 6.32 11.40 -16.39
CA LEU A 347 5.34 11.90 -17.35
C LEU A 347 4.32 12.77 -16.61
N ASP A 348 4.06 13.95 -17.15
CA ASP A 348 2.92 14.76 -16.71
C ASP A 348 1.62 13.93 -16.87
N PRO A 349 0.84 13.73 -15.81
CA PRO A 349 -0.28 12.80 -15.87
C PRO A 349 -1.44 13.26 -16.76
N TYR A 350 -1.49 14.55 -17.12
CA TYR A 350 -2.56 15.14 -17.89
C TYR A 350 -2.22 15.27 -19.38
N THR A 351 -0.98 15.64 -19.67
CA THR A 351 -0.51 15.87 -21.05
C THR A 351 0.23 14.68 -21.63
N GLY A 352 0.84 13.84 -20.78
CA GLY A 352 1.76 12.78 -21.21
C GLY A 352 3.14 13.30 -21.60
N ALA A 353 3.46 14.58 -21.38
CA ALA A 353 4.76 15.15 -21.66
C ALA A 353 5.81 14.58 -20.69
N GLU A 354 6.99 14.26 -21.20
CA GLU A 354 8.15 13.89 -20.40
C GLU A 354 8.72 15.15 -19.74
N LEU A 355 8.89 15.10 -18.43
CA LEU A 355 9.43 16.16 -17.58
C LEU A 355 10.43 15.56 -16.57
N PRO A 356 11.41 16.33 -16.07
CA PRO A 356 12.19 15.91 -14.92
C PRO A 356 11.28 15.49 -13.76
N ALA A 357 11.56 14.38 -13.10
CA ALA A 357 10.75 13.92 -11.99
C ALA A 357 10.76 14.90 -10.80
N ALA A 358 11.86 15.64 -10.64
CA ALA A 358 11.98 16.74 -9.69
C ALA A 358 10.94 17.84 -9.96
N ASP A 359 10.74 18.26 -11.22
CA ASP A 359 9.78 19.30 -11.59
C ASP A 359 8.33 18.84 -11.31
N LEU A 360 8.05 17.54 -11.50
CA LEU A 360 6.75 16.96 -11.15
C LEU A 360 6.52 16.96 -9.63
N ALA A 361 7.57 16.70 -8.84
CA ALA A 361 7.50 16.77 -7.39
C ALA A 361 7.27 18.21 -6.88
N GLU A 362 7.93 19.20 -7.47
CA GLU A 362 7.72 20.61 -7.18
C GLU A 362 6.33 21.09 -7.63
N THR A 363 5.85 20.60 -8.77
CA THR A 363 4.48 20.86 -9.25
C THR A 363 3.46 20.32 -8.25
N LEU A 364 3.65 19.08 -7.74
CA LEU A 364 2.81 18.51 -6.70
C LEU A 364 2.83 19.38 -5.44
N LEU A 365 4.01 19.76 -4.92
CA LEU A 365 4.13 20.62 -3.76
C LEU A 365 3.38 21.94 -3.95
N THR A 366 3.52 22.57 -5.13
CA THR A 366 2.84 23.82 -5.48
C THR A 366 1.32 23.65 -5.50
N LEU A 367 0.82 22.55 -6.07
CA LEU A 367 -0.61 22.24 -6.11
C LEU A 367 -1.23 22.16 -4.72
N VAL A 368 -0.52 21.50 -3.80
CA VAL A 368 -1.03 21.23 -2.45
C VAL A 368 -0.58 22.26 -1.39
N ALA A 369 0.21 23.25 -1.77
CA ALA A 369 0.74 24.27 -0.86
C ALA A 369 -0.34 24.99 -0.02
N PRO A 370 -1.53 25.35 -0.56
CA PRO A 370 -2.58 25.97 0.25
C PRO A 370 -3.04 25.08 1.42
N GLU A 371 -3.16 23.79 1.20
CA GLU A 371 -3.61 22.81 2.20
C GLU A 371 -2.51 22.50 3.23
N LEU A 372 -1.25 22.45 2.78
CA LEU A 372 -0.09 22.35 3.67
C LEU A 372 0.06 23.58 4.55
N ALA A 373 -0.18 24.78 4.00
CA ALA A 373 -0.16 26.01 4.78
C ALA A 373 -1.28 26.04 5.83
N ALA A 374 -2.48 25.57 5.48
CA ALA A 374 -3.61 25.50 6.39
C ALA A 374 -3.38 24.57 7.59
N THR A 375 -2.53 23.54 7.44
CA THR A 375 -2.15 22.62 8.53
C THR A 375 -0.83 22.99 9.22
N GLY A 376 -0.10 24.01 8.70
CA GLY A 376 1.19 24.42 9.22
C GLY A 376 2.37 23.54 8.77
N ASP A 377 2.15 22.64 7.78
CA ASP A 377 3.16 21.68 7.33
C ASP A 377 4.00 22.15 6.14
N LEU A 378 3.66 23.32 5.51
CA LEU A 378 4.28 23.76 4.26
C LEU A 378 5.80 23.91 4.37
N ASP A 379 6.29 24.53 5.44
CA ASP A 379 7.73 24.77 5.63
C ASP A 379 8.49 23.44 5.80
N HIS A 380 7.91 22.49 6.54
CA HIS A 380 8.50 21.17 6.72
C HIS A 380 8.53 20.40 5.39
N ALA A 381 7.41 20.34 4.69
CA ALA A 381 7.30 19.62 3.40
C ALA A 381 8.25 20.21 2.36
N ALA A 382 8.32 21.56 2.23
CA ALA A 382 9.21 22.23 1.28
C ALA A 382 10.68 21.96 1.62
N LYS A 383 11.07 22.07 2.90
CA LYS A 383 12.44 21.80 3.35
C LYS A 383 12.84 20.35 3.12
N THR A 384 11.97 19.42 3.47
CA THR A 384 12.24 17.96 3.32
C THR A 384 12.32 17.59 1.85
N LEU A 385 11.42 18.11 0.99
CA LEU A 385 11.50 17.91 -0.46
C LEU A 385 12.81 18.48 -1.02
N ALA A 386 13.20 19.69 -0.66
CA ALA A 386 14.46 20.29 -1.11
C ALA A 386 15.68 19.46 -0.67
N THR A 387 15.63 18.87 0.53
CA THR A 387 16.67 17.95 1.01
C THR A 387 16.70 16.67 0.16
N LEU A 388 15.54 16.07 -0.10
CA LEU A 388 15.42 14.86 -0.92
C LEU A 388 15.90 15.09 -2.37
N LEU A 389 15.58 16.25 -2.97
CA LEU A 389 16.05 16.64 -4.30
C LEU A 389 17.56 16.84 -4.36
N ARG A 390 18.17 17.35 -3.29
CA ARG A 390 19.63 17.57 -3.20
C ARG A 390 20.39 16.29 -2.92
N ASP A 391 19.93 15.46 -2.00
CA ASP A 391 20.66 14.29 -1.49
C ASP A 391 20.29 13.00 -2.23
N GLY A 392 19.23 13.05 -3.04
CA GLY A 392 18.71 11.96 -3.85
C GLY A 392 17.74 11.04 -3.10
N SER A 393 17.00 10.25 -3.88
CA SER A 393 16.09 9.21 -3.36
C SER A 393 16.84 8.12 -2.59
N GLY A 394 16.10 7.29 -1.86
CA GLY A 394 16.69 6.11 -1.22
C GLY A 394 17.40 5.20 -2.23
N ALA A 395 16.85 5.07 -3.43
CA ALA A 395 17.48 4.30 -4.51
C ALA A 395 18.85 4.89 -4.94
N HIS A 396 18.92 6.21 -5.07
CA HIS A 396 20.16 6.91 -5.38
C HIS A 396 21.21 6.71 -4.27
N ARG A 397 20.82 6.88 -3.00
CA ARG A 397 21.72 6.70 -1.85
C ARG A 397 22.25 5.26 -1.75
N GLN A 398 21.40 4.26 -1.98
CA GLN A 398 21.83 2.86 -2.03
C GLN A 398 22.84 2.60 -3.17
N ARG A 399 22.60 3.12 -4.38
CA ARG A 399 23.54 2.99 -5.49
C ARG A 399 24.85 3.70 -5.22
N THR A 400 24.80 4.86 -4.56
CA THR A 400 26.00 5.60 -4.11
C THR A 400 26.80 4.79 -3.08
N ALA A 401 26.13 4.13 -2.13
CA ALA A 401 26.79 3.24 -1.18
C ALA A 401 27.46 2.04 -1.92
N TYR A 402 26.74 1.41 -2.85
CA TYR A 402 27.25 0.31 -3.66
C TYR A 402 28.47 0.69 -4.51
N ALA A 403 28.42 1.87 -5.14
CA ALA A 403 29.47 2.32 -6.07
C ALA A 403 30.83 2.47 -5.40
N ARG A 404 30.91 2.63 -4.08
CA ARG A 404 32.18 2.79 -3.33
C ARG A 404 33.11 1.59 -3.49
N ARG A 405 32.59 0.36 -3.40
CA ARG A 405 33.36 -0.89 -3.45
C ARG A 405 32.69 -1.99 -4.28
N GLN A 406 31.52 -1.71 -4.86
CA GLN A 406 30.65 -2.70 -5.53
C GLN A 406 30.29 -3.89 -4.62
N ASP A 407 30.08 -3.60 -3.32
CA ASP A 407 29.74 -4.57 -2.29
C ASP A 407 28.34 -4.27 -1.74
N LEU A 408 27.43 -5.23 -1.84
CA LEU A 408 26.08 -5.10 -1.30
C LEU A 408 26.04 -5.02 0.23
N THR A 409 27.12 -5.42 0.91
CA THR A 409 27.26 -5.22 2.36
C THR A 409 27.27 -3.74 2.72
N ASP A 410 27.81 -2.87 1.85
CA ASP A 410 27.77 -1.42 2.07
C ASP A 410 26.37 -0.86 1.95
N VAL A 411 25.56 -1.40 1.02
CA VAL A 411 24.15 -1.04 0.88
C VAL A 411 23.36 -1.46 2.11
N LEU A 412 23.55 -2.71 2.56
CA LEU A 412 22.84 -3.22 3.74
C LEU A 412 23.19 -2.44 5.01
N ARG A 413 24.48 -2.11 5.20
CA ARG A 413 24.94 -1.29 6.33
C ARG A 413 24.32 0.10 6.28
N HIS A 414 24.41 0.77 5.13
CA HIS A 414 23.80 2.08 4.93
C HIS A 414 22.31 2.08 5.27
N LEU A 415 21.53 1.11 4.76
CA LEU A 415 20.11 1.00 5.05
C LEU A 415 19.80 0.74 6.53
N VAL A 416 20.58 -0.14 7.19
CA VAL A 416 20.42 -0.40 8.63
C VAL A 416 20.71 0.86 9.45
N ASP A 417 21.78 1.58 9.12
CA ASP A 417 22.17 2.79 9.84
C ASP A 417 21.13 3.90 9.67
N GLU A 418 20.63 4.15 8.44
CA GLU A 418 19.55 5.11 8.20
C GLU A 418 18.21 4.67 8.86
N THR A 419 17.90 3.37 8.84
CA THR A 419 16.65 2.86 9.43
C THR A 419 16.59 3.09 10.94
N GLU A 420 17.72 3.04 11.62
CA GLU A 420 17.82 3.14 13.08
C GLU A 420 18.33 4.51 13.56
N ASP A 421 18.41 5.50 12.69
CA ASP A 421 18.66 6.91 13.02
C ASP A 421 17.31 7.61 13.33
N PHE A 422 16.94 7.65 14.66
CA PHE A 422 15.64 8.11 15.17
C PHE A 422 15.70 9.43 15.90
#